data_2f5cc33895cebc0f51037bfa1b095e29
#
_entry.id   2f5cc33895cebc0f51037bfa1b095e29
#
_cell.length_a   1.000
_cell.length_b   1.000
_cell.length_c   1.000
_cell.angle_alpha   90.00
_cell.angle_beta   90.00
_cell.angle_gamma   90.00
#
_symmetry.space_group_name_H-M   'P 1'
#
loop_
_entity.id
_entity.type
_entity.pdbx_description
1 polymer ?
#
loop_
_entity_poly.entity_id
_entity_poly.type
_entity_poly.pdbx_seq_one_letter_code
_entity_poly.pdbx_strand_id
1 'polypeptide(L)'
;VVFGDGCERVFIARECSREDTAAICKACPAEIEIFGHGALCMCYSGQCEMSALIGGRSGNRGTCAQPCRLPYGFNGPAKNTYPLSLKDSCLADRISDMERMDVSCLKLEGRMKRPEYVAVITDIYARLLREGRKPTAAEKKDLELAFSRSGFTADYWQGRHGPAMFGTRPENTPEPKELFAAARAKYEKDDAR
;
A
#
# COMPACT_ATOMS: atom_id res chain seq x y z
N VAL A 1 7.23 8.89 19.76
CA VAL A 1 6.72 7.51 19.82
C VAL A 1 6.77 7.09 21.27
N VAL A 2 5.60 6.86 21.87
CA VAL A 2 5.53 6.32 23.24
C VAL A 2 5.63 4.81 23.10
N PHE A 3 6.75 4.23 23.48
CA PHE A 3 6.87 2.78 23.62
C PHE A 3 6.11 2.39 24.88
N GLY A 4 4.88 1.92 24.72
CA GLY A 4 4.09 1.39 25.82
C GLY A 4 4.67 0.04 26.28
N ASP A 5 4.66 -0.19 27.57
CA ASP A 5 5.07 -1.47 28.16
C ASP A 5 4.29 -2.62 27.53
N GLY A 6 5.00 -3.60 26.96
CA GLY A 6 4.42 -4.82 26.39
C GLY A 6 4.05 -4.78 24.90
N CYS A 7 4.48 -3.76 24.14
CA CYS A 7 4.31 -3.75 22.70
C CYS A 7 5.42 -4.58 22.02
N GLU A 8 5.06 -5.71 21.42
CA GLU A 8 5.99 -6.60 20.71
C GLU A 8 6.35 -6.08 19.31
N ARG A 9 5.37 -5.42 18.63
CA ARG A 9 5.55 -4.89 17.27
C ARG A 9 4.95 -3.51 17.12
N VAL A 10 5.69 -2.63 16.45
CA VAL A 10 5.25 -1.26 16.11
C VAL A 10 5.07 -1.14 14.61
N PHE A 11 3.87 -0.72 14.21
CA PHE A 11 3.56 -0.39 12.83
C PHE A 11 3.81 1.09 12.60
N ILE A 12 4.81 1.43 11.78
CA ILE A 12 5.16 2.81 11.52
C ILE A 12 4.35 3.44 10.38
N ALA A 13 4.30 4.76 10.38
CA ALA A 13 3.56 5.52 9.39
C ALA A 13 4.11 5.32 7.98
N ARG A 14 3.22 5.29 6.98
CA ARG A 14 3.59 5.05 5.57
C ARG A 14 4.34 6.20 4.93
N GLU A 15 4.32 7.37 5.53
CA GLU A 15 5.06 8.56 5.13
C GLU A 15 6.51 8.59 5.64
N CYS A 16 6.91 7.64 6.48
CA CYS A 16 8.31 7.50 6.90
C CYS A 16 9.20 7.19 5.70
N SER A 17 10.30 7.94 5.59
CA SER A 17 11.33 7.69 4.59
C SER A 17 12.17 6.45 4.94
N ARG A 18 13.04 6.06 4.00
CA ARG A 18 14.03 5.01 4.23
C ARG A 18 14.94 5.35 5.43
N GLU A 19 15.37 6.60 5.49
CA GLU A 19 16.24 7.12 6.57
C GLU A 19 15.52 7.11 7.92
N ASP A 20 14.27 7.57 7.97
CA ASP A 20 13.44 7.52 9.18
C ASP A 20 13.22 6.07 9.63
N THR A 21 12.91 5.18 8.69
CA THR A 21 12.71 3.75 8.97
C THR A 21 13.97 3.13 9.56
N ALA A 22 15.14 3.40 8.97
CA ALA A 22 16.43 2.91 9.48
C ALA A 22 16.73 3.41 10.89
N ALA A 23 16.45 4.71 11.15
CA ALA A 23 16.64 5.30 12.46
C ALA A 23 15.70 4.70 13.51
N ILE A 24 14.44 4.44 13.13
CA ILE A 24 13.45 3.81 14.00
C ILE A 24 13.85 2.36 14.33
N CYS A 25 14.20 1.56 13.31
CA CYS A 25 14.64 0.17 13.53
C CYS A 25 15.84 0.10 14.49
N LYS A 26 16.79 1.02 14.34
CA LYS A 26 17.97 1.08 15.21
C LYS A 26 17.65 1.48 16.65
N ALA A 27 16.65 2.35 16.85
CA ALA A 27 16.33 2.93 18.16
C ALA A 27 15.24 2.18 18.92
N CYS A 28 14.38 1.43 18.21
CA CYS A 28 13.24 0.76 18.80
C CYS A 28 13.58 -0.69 19.17
N PRO A 29 13.33 -1.13 20.40
CA PRO A 29 13.56 -2.51 20.82
C PRO A 29 12.47 -3.48 20.32
N ALA A 30 11.30 -2.96 19.90
CA ALA A 30 10.22 -3.78 19.37
C ALA A 30 10.40 -4.06 17.87
N GLU A 31 9.78 -5.11 17.37
CA GLU A 31 9.71 -5.40 15.94
C GLU A 31 9.09 -4.23 15.16
N ILE A 32 9.64 -3.92 14.00
CA ILE A 32 9.13 -2.86 13.13
C ILE A 32 8.38 -3.44 11.93
N GLU A 33 7.12 -3.03 11.78
CA GLU A 33 6.28 -3.32 10.62
C GLU A 33 6.09 -2.08 9.76
N ILE A 34 6.24 -2.23 8.44
CA ILE A 34 6.06 -1.14 7.47
C ILE A 34 5.10 -1.53 6.35
N PHE A 35 4.53 -0.53 5.67
CA PHE A 35 3.78 -0.78 4.43
C PHE A 35 4.73 -1.15 3.28
N GLY A 36 4.57 -2.35 2.72
CA GLY A 36 5.28 -2.81 1.52
C GLY A 36 4.53 -2.52 0.21
N HIS A 37 3.18 -2.57 0.24
CA HIS A 37 2.35 -2.41 -0.96
C HIS A 37 0.96 -1.89 -0.63
N GLY A 38 0.40 -1.06 -1.52
CA GLY A 38 -1.00 -0.67 -1.51
C GLY A 38 -1.25 0.84 -1.39
N ALA A 39 -2.47 1.21 -1.00
CA ALA A 39 -2.93 2.58 -1.03
C ALA A 39 -2.16 3.51 -0.09
N LEU A 40 -1.75 4.67 -0.60
CA LEU A 40 -1.24 5.78 0.20
C LEU A 40 -2.37 6.70 0.67
N CYS A 41 -2.20 7.33 1.82
CA CYS A 41 -3.07 8.38 2.33
C CYS A 41 -2.53 9.75 1.96
N MET A 42 -3.43 10.69 1.63
CA MET A 42 -3.10 12.09 1.41
C MET A 42 -2.79 12.81 2.72
N CYS A 43 -3.45 12.41 3.80
CA CYS A 43 -3.24 12.92 5.14
C CYS A 43 -2.19 12.12 5.88
N TYR A 44 -1.57 12.70 6.91
CA TYR A 44 -0.74 11.98 7.85
C TYR A 44 -1.48 10.77 8.44
N SER A 45 -0.76 9.68 8.62
CA SER A 45 -1.31 8.42 9.15
C SER A 45 -1.98 8.64 10.51
N GLY A 46 -3.21 8.15 10.63
CA GLY A 46 -4.01 8.27 11.86
C GLY A 46 -4.71 9.62 12.09
N GLN A 47 -4.47 10.65 11.27
CA GLN A 47 -4.98 12.01 11.51
C GLN A 47 -6.09 12.46 10.54
N CYS A 48 -6.56 11.58 9.67
CA CYS A 48 -7.58 11.92 8.69
C CYS A 48 -9.00 11.86 9.27
N GLU A 49 -9.63 13.01 9.42
CA GLU A 49 -11.03 13.15 9.84
C GLU A 49 -12.04 13.22 8.68
N MET A 50 -11.56 13.29 7.43
CA MET A 50 -12.41 13.57 6.27
C MET A 50 -13.55 12.57 6.11
N SER A 51 -13.28 11.26 6.27
CA SER A 51 -14.30 10.22 6.15
C SER A 51 -15.31 10.25 7.30
N ALA A 52 -14.90 10.68 8.49
CA ALA A 52 -15.77 10.82 9.65
C ALA A 52 -16.70 12.05 9.50
N LEU A 53 -16.16 13.17 9.08
CA LEU A 53 -16.92 14.41 8.88
C LEU A 53 -17.96 14.31 7.75
N ILE A 54 -17.62 13.65 6.63
CA ILE A 54 -18.51 13.52 5.48
C ILE A 54 -19.58 12.43 5.70
N GLY A 55 -19.22 11.31 6.31
CA GLY A 55 -20.09 10.13 6.33
C GLY A 55 -20.09 9.32 7.61
N GLY A 56 -19.61 9.85 8.73
CA GLY A 56 -19.58 9.16 10.02
C GLY A 56 -18.67 7.93 10.07
N ARG A 57 -17.77 7.74 9.09
CA ARG A 57 -16.89 6.57 8.95
C ARG A 57 -15.46 6.93 9.30
N SER A 58 -14.87 6.25 10.28
CA SER A 58 -13.50 6.52 10.71
C SER A 58 -12.48 5.63 10.03
N GLY A 59 -11.44 6.23 9.44
CA GLY A 59 -10.28 5.53 8.89
C GLY A 59 -9.53 4.74 9.97
N ASN A 60 -9.41 5.29 11.16
CA ASN A 60 -8.73 4.66 12.30
C ASN A 60 -9.47 3.42 12.84
N ARG A 61 -10.79 3.37 12.62
CA ARG A 61 -11.63 2.20 12.94
C ARG A 61 -11.78 1.23 11.76
N GLY A 62 -10.98 1.43 10.72
CA GLY A 62 -11.01 0.54 9.57
C GLY A 62 -12.16 0.77 8.58
N THR A 63 -12.96 1.82 8.71
CA THR A 63 -14.17 2.03 7.91
C THR A 63 -14.07 3.23 6.94
N CYS A 64 -12.85 3.65 6.59
CA CYS A 64 -12.62 4.76 5.66
C CYS A 64 -13.40 4.58 4.35
N ALA A 65 -14.19 5.61 3.97
CA ALA A 65 -14.93 5.64 2.71
C ALA A 65 -14.07 6.10 1.51
N GLN A 66 -12.79 6.38 1.74
CA GLN A 66 -11.83 6.87 0.73
C GLN A 66 -12.29 8.18 0.04
N PRO A 67 -12.78 9.20 0.73
CA PRO A 67 -13.25 10.43 0.09
C PRO A 67 -12.15 11.13 -0.71
N CYS A 68 -10.87 11.01 -0.32
CA CYS A 68 -9.74 11.52 -1.10
C CYS A 68 -9.61 10.91 -2.51
N ARG A 69 -10.38 9.88 -2.84
CA ARG A 69 -10.40 9.23 -4.17
C ARG A 69 -11.53 9.74 -5.07
N LEU A 70 -12.40 10.60 -4.54
CA LEU A 70 -13.48 11.21 -5.30
C LEU A 70 -12.98 12.42 -6.10
N PRO A 71 -13.70 12.78 -7.18
CA PRO A 71 -13.42 14.00 -7.91
C PRO A 71 -13.87 15.23 -7.10
N TYR A 72 -13.06 16.27 -7.12
CA TYR A 72 -13.38 17.56 -6.50
C TYR A 72 -13.21 18.71 -7.49
N GLY A 73 -14.17 19.65 -7.51
CA GLY A 73 -14.08 20.89 -8.24
C GLY A 73 -13.71 22.05 -7.31
N PHE A 74 -12.92 23.00 -7.83
CA PHE A 74 -12.63 24.26 -7.16
C PHE A 74 -13.37 25.38 -7.90
N ASN A 75 -14.30 26.05 -7.22
CA ASN A 75 -15.18 27.09 -7.81
C ASN A 75 -16.02 26.61 -9.00
N GLY A 76 -16.47 25.35 -9.01
CA GLY A 76 -17.31 24.78 -10.05
C GLY A 76 -17.49 23.27 -9.91
N PRO A 77 -18.25 22.65 -10.84
CA PRO A 77 -18.46 21.20 -10.79
C PRO A 77 -17.15 20.44 -10.98
N ALA A 78 -17.00 19.35 -10.25
CA ALA A 78 -15.87 18.44 -10.41
C ALA A 78 -15.89 17.78 -11.79
N LYS A 79 -14.90 18.11 -12.65
CA LYS A 79 -14.75 17.51 -13.97
C LYS A 79 -13.44 16.71 -13.98
N ASN A 80 -13.52 15.42 -13.69
CA ASN A 80 -12.39 14.48 -13.77
C ASN A 80 -11.09 14.93 -13.07
N THR A 81 -11.22 15.76 -12.04
CA THR A 81 -10.11 16.23 -11.22
C THR A 81 -10.09 15.50 -9.89
N TYR A 82 -8.97 14.87 -9.56
CA TYR A 82 -8.79 14.07 -8.36
C TYR A 82 -7.62 14.61 -7.53
N PRO A 83 -7.75 15.83 -6.99
CA PRO A 83 -6.63 16.57 -6.40
C PRO A 83 -6.05 15.96 -5.12
N LEU A 84 -6.74 14.96 -4.54
CA LEU A 84 -6.32 14.30 -3.31
C LEU A 84 -5.96 12.82 -3.54
N SER A 85 -6.07 12.33 -4.78
CA SER A 85 -5.83 10.91 -5.07
C SER A 85 -4.36 10.64 -5.33
N LEU A 86 -3.72 9.87 -4.45
CA LEU A 86 -2.34 9.40 -4.64
C LEU A 86 -2.30 8.06 -5.38
N LYS A 87 -1.20 7.82 -6.07
CA LYS A 87 -0.82 6.49 -6.57
C LYS A 87 -0.69 5.50 -5.42
N ASP A 88 -0.71 4.22 -5.74
CA ASP A 88 -0.42 3.19 -4.77
C ASP A 88 1.10 3.06 -4.55
N SER A 89 1.50 2.69 -3.34
CA SER A 89 2.89 2.36 -3.03
C SER A 89 3.23 0.97 -3.55
N CYS A 90 4.45 0.80 -4.06
CA CYS A 90 5.04 -0.51 -4.34
C CYS A 90 6.52 -0.47 -3.99
N LEU A 91 6.90 -1.19 -2.94
CA LEU A 91 8.28 -1.27 -2.46
C LEU A 91 8.93 -2.62 -2.76
N ALA A 92 8.40 -3.39 -3.72
CA ALA A 92 8.92 -4.69 -4.11
C ALA A 92 10.41 -4.67 -4.52
N ASP A 93 10.86 -3.57 -5.12
CA ASP A 93 12.28 -3.37 -5.47
C ASP A 93 13.19 -3.07 -4.26
N ARG A 94 12.61 -2.86 -3.06
CA ARG A 94 13.29 -2.36 -1.85
C ARG A 94 13.39 -3.40 -0.75
N ILE A 95 12.96 -4.63 -0.96
CA ILE A 95 12.94 -5.71 0.03
C ILE A 95 14.33 -5.90 0.66
N SER A 96 15.39 -5.96 -0.15
CA SER A 96 16.75 -6.11 0.37
C SER A 96 17.24 -4.89 1.20
N ASP A 97 16.70 -3.69 0.96
CA ASP A 97 16.99 -2.53 1.81
C ASP A 97 16.32 -2.70 3.19
N MET A 98 15.09 -3.20 3.19
CA MET A 98 14.31 -3.44 4.41
C MET A 98 14.93 -4.53 5.27
N GLU A 99 15.37 -5.64 4.66
CA GLU A 99 16.10 -6.72 5.35
C GLU A 99 17.38 -6.20 6.02
N ARG A 100 18.16 -5.36 5.33
CA ARG A 100 19.38 -4.77 5.90
C ARG A 100 19.13 -3.78 7.04
N MET A 101 17.91 -3.28 7.18
CA MET A 101 17.51 -2.37 8.26
C MET A 101 16.79 -3.09 9.40
N ASP A 102 16.73 -4.42 9.38
CA ASP A 102 16.03 -5.25 10.36
C ASP A 102 14.52 -4.95 10.46
N VAL A 103 13.89 -4.60 9.32
CA VAL A 103 12.43 -4.53 9.23
C VAL A 103 11.86 -5.93 9.41
N SER A 104 11.06 -6.13 10.45
CA SER A 104 10.58 -7.45 10.86
C SER A 104 9.35 -7.92 10.06
N CYS A 105 8.54 -6.98 9.55
CA CYS A 105 7.28 -7.33 8.88
C CYS A 105 6.91 -6.35 7.77
N LEU A 106 6.39 -6.89 6.66
CA LEU A 106 5.80 -6.10 5.56
C LEU A 106 4.29 -6.22 5.57
N LYS A 107 3.61 -5.08 5.64
CA LYS A 107 2.16 -5.01 5.49
C LYS A 107 1.77 -4.81 4.04
N LEU A 108 0.98 -5.73 3.52
CA LEU A 108 0.37 -5.64 2.21
C LEU A 108 -1.09 -5.18 2.38
N GLU A 109 -1.42 -3.99 1.89
CA GLU A 109 -2.77 -3.42 2.03
C GLU A 109 -3.74 -4.06 1.04
N GLY A 110 -4.78 -4.72 1.55
CA GLY A 110 -5.72 -5.45 0.70
C GLY A 110 -7.17 -5.48 1.18
N ARG A 111 -7.50 -4.84 2.32
CA ARG A 111 -8.81 -4.95 2.99
C ARG A 111 -10.01 -4.65 2.10
N MET A 112 -9.92 -3.66 1.21
CA MET A 112 -10.99 -3.26 0.29
C MET A 112 -10.78 -3.82 -1.12
N LYS A 113 -9.97 -4.85 -1.24
CA LYS A 113 -9.61 -5.47 -2.51
C LYS A 113 -10.21 -6.86 -2.63
N ARG A 114 -10.27 -7.35 -3.86
CA ARG A 114 -10.72 -8.72 -4.16
C ARG A 114 -9.68 -9.75 -3.67
N PRO A 115 -10.11 -10.98 -3.35
CA PRO A 115 -9.21 -12.05 -2.94
C PRO A 115 -8.08 -12.32 -3.95
N GLU A 116 -8.38 -12.27 -5.25
CA GLU A 116 -7.40 -12.47 -6.31
C GLU A 116 -6.27 -11.43 -6.28
N TYR A 117 -6.59 -10.16 -5.98
CA TYR A 117 -5.57 -9.13 -5.76
C TYR A 117 -4.66 -9.51 -4.61
N VAL A 118 -5.23 -9.89 -3.48
CA VAL A 118 -4.45 -10.27 -2.29
C VAL A 118 -3.54 -11.45 -2.63
N ALA A 119 -4.08 -12.47 -3.32
CA ALA A 119 -3.32 -13.65 -3.73
C ALA A 119 -2.13 -13.30 -4.64
N VAL A 120 -2.34 -12.47 -5.69
CA VAL A 120 -1.26 -12.03 -6.59
C VAL A 120 -0.18 -11.28 -5.84
N ILE A 121 -0.55 -10.26 -5.04
CA ILE A 121 0.42 -9.44 -4.33
C ILE A 121 1.21 -10.28 -3.33
N THR A 122 0.53 -11.11 -2.54
CA THR A 122 1.16 -11.93 -1.51
C THR A 122 2.09 -12.98 -2.13
N ASP A 123 1.67 -13.66 -3.20
CA ASP A 123 2.51 -14.66 -3.91
C ASP A 123 3.80 -14.03 -4.44
N ILE A 124 3.71 -12.87 -5.07
CA ILE A 124 4.90 -12.17 -5.59
C ILE A 124 5.83 -11.77 -4.45
N TYR A 125 5.32 -11.08 -3.42
CA TYR A 125 6.15 -10.65 -2.29
C TYR A 125 6.76 -11.82 -1.53
N ALA A 126 6.02 -12.91 -1.31
CA ALA A 126 6.53 -14.12 -0.67
C ALA A 126 7.66 -14.79 -1.47
N ARG A 127 7.56 -14.79 -2.82
CA ARG A 127 8.66 -15.29 -3.67
C ARG A 127 9.89 -14.39 -3.59
N LEU A 128 9.71 -13.06 -3.66
CA LEU A 128 10.82 -12.12 -3.59
C LEU A 128 11.59 -12.25 -2.27
N LEU A 129 10.87 -12.37 -1.14
CA LEU A 129 11.46 -12.60 0.18
C LEU A 129 12.22 -13.93 0.25
N ARG A 130 11.60 -15.02 -0.22
CA ARG A 130 12.20 -16.35 -0.18
C ARG A 130 13.44 -16.48 -1.05
N GLU A 131 13.44 -15.83 -2.20
CA GLU A 131 14.51 -15.92 -3.21
C GLU A 131 15.56 -14.82 -3.05
N GLY A 132 15.36 -13.84 -2.18
CA GLY A 132 16.29 -12.73 -1.93
C GLY A 132 16.58 -11.87 -3.16
N ARG A 133 15.62 -11.72 -4.07
CA ARG A 133 15.80 -11.04 -5.36
C ARG A 133 14.85 -9.87 -5.58
N LYS A 134 15.14 -9.08 -6.58
CA LYS A 134 14.24 -8.04 -7.08
C LYS A 134 13.14 -8.64 -7.98
N PRO A 135 11.98 -7.97 -8.09
CA PRO A 135 10.93 -8.37 -9.02
C PRO A 135 11.38 -8.28 -10.48
N THR A 136 10.96 -9.26 -11.27
CA THR A 136 11.11 -9.23 -12.73
C THR A 136 10.18 -8.19 -13.36
N ALA A 137 10.41 -7.86 -14.64
CA ALA A 137 9.50 -6.99 -15.39
C ALA A 137 8.07 -7.55 -15.48
N ALA A 138 7.94 -8.88 -15.62
CA ALA A 138 6.63 -9.54 -15.63
C ALA A 138 5.92 -9.41 -14.28
N GLU A 139 6.60 -9.66 -13.16
CA GLU A 139 6.03 -9.51 -11.82
C GLU A 139 5.62 -8.05 -11.53
N LYS A 140 6.41 -7.06 -11.95
CA LYS A 140 6.02 -5.64 -11.85
C LYS A 140 4.76 -5.34 -12.62
N LYS A 141 4.64 -5.89 -13.84
CA LYS A 141 3.43 -5.76 -14.66
C LYS A 141 2.23 -6.42 -13.99
N ASP A 142 2.39 -7.59 -13.40
CA ASP A 142 1.32 -8.30 -12.70
C ASP A 142 0.85 -7.53 -11.46
N LEU A 143 1.77 -6.96 -10.67
CA LEU A 143 1.45 -6.07 -9.55
C LEU A 143 0.62 -4.86 -10.02
N GLU A 144 1.01 -4.23 -11.13
CA GLU A 144 0.31 -3.08 -11.69
C GLU A 144 -1.07 -3.45 -12.24
N LEU A 145 -1.16 -4.55 -12.97
CA LEU A 145 -2.42 -5.07 -13.52
C LEU A 145 -3.40 -5.49 -12.42
N ALA A 146 -2.91 -6.12 -11.36
CA ALA A 146 -3.75 -6.54 -10.24
C ALA A 146 -4.47 -5.33 -9.64
N PHE A 147 -3.77 -4.24 -9.38
CA PHE A 147 -4.37 -2.93 -9.08
C PHE A 147 -3.30 -1.84 -8.99
N SER A 148 -3.52 -0.74 -9.72
CA SER A 148 -2.76 0.50 -9.54
C SER A 148 -3.61 1.72 -9.87
N ARG A 149 -3.21 2.89 -9.38
CA ARG A 149 -3.76 4.21 -9.74
C ARG A 149 -2.73 4.96 -10.57
N SER A 150 -2.76 4.73 -11.89
CA SER A 150 -1.78 5.30 -12.83
C SER A 150 -0.34 4.88 -12.50
N GLY A 151 -0.15 3.60 -12.17
CA GLY A 151 1.14 3.06 -11.73
C GLY A 151 1.38 3.22 -10.23
N PHE A 152 2.65 3.11 -9.85
CA PHE A 152 3.09 3.13 -8.46
C PHE A 152 3.97 4.34 -8.14
N THR A 153 4.16 4.60 -6.85
CA THR A 153 5.14 5.55 -6.33
C THR A 153 5.94 4.93 -5.18
N ALA A 154 7.19 5.36 -5.03
CA ALA A 154 8.03 5.09 -3.88
C ALA A 154 8.53 6.40 -3.24
N ASP A 155 7.84 7.51 -3.51
CA ASP A 155 8.35 8.83 -3.14
C ASP A 155 8.45 9.03 -1.63
N TYR A 156 7.47 8.59 -0.83
CA TYR A 156 7.59 8.61 0.63
C TYR A 156 8.84 7.86 1.10
N TRP A 157 9.07 6.66 0.60
CA TRP A 157 10.27 5.88 0.91
C TRP A 157 11.57 6.62 0.57
N GLN A 158 11.54 7.45 -0.46
CA GLN A 158 12.68 8.26 -0.91
C GLN A 158 12.75 9.64 -0.26
N GLY A 159 11.91 9.92 0.75
CA GLY A 159 11.83 11.23 1.40
C GLY A 159 11.34 12.34 0.47
N ARG A 160 10.63 12.00 -0.60
CA ARG A 160 10.14 12.97 -1.60
C ARG A 160 8.63 13.15 -1.49
N HIS A 161 8.20 14.36 -1.79
CA HIS A 161 6.80 14.73 -1.89
C HIS A 161 6.59 15.58 -3.15
N GLY A 162 5.47 15.39 -3.83
CA GLY A 162 5.20 16.25 -4.98
C GLY A 162 4.13 15.72 -5.93
N PRO A 163 3.90 16.45 -7.04
CA PRO A 163 2.84 16.14 -8.02
C PRO A 163 2.94 14.75 -8.64
N ALA A 164 4.14 14.18 -8.74
CA ALA A 164 4.37 12.83 -9.29
C ALA A 164 3.69 11.72 -8.49
N MET A 165 3.35 11.97 -7.21
CA MET A 165 2.66 11.04 -6.36
C MET A 165 1.16 10.89 -6.68
N PHE A 166 0.56 11.83 -7.41
CA PHE A 166 -0.88 11.80 -7.71
C PHE A 166 -1.19 10.82 -8.84
N GLY A 167 -2.31 10.13 -8.70
CA GLY A 167 -2.77 9.16 -9.69
C GLY A 167 -4.22 8.75 -9.48
N THR A 168 -4.84 8.31 -10.56
CA THR A 168 -6.24 7.88 -10.58
C THR A 168 -6.35 6.53 -11.27
N ARG A 169 -7.47 5.83 -11.05
CA ARG A 169 -7.83 4.64 -11.81
C ARG A 169 -9.19 4.90 -12.47
N PRO A 170 -9.29 4.85 -13.79
CA PRO A 170 -10.57 4.94 -14.47
C PRO A 170 -11.52 3.81 -14.00
N GLU A 171 -12.81 4.15 -13.84
CA GLU A 171 -13.84 3.19 -13.39
C GLU A 171 -13.97 1.99 -14.34
N ASN A 172 -13.78 2.22 -15.64
CA ASN A 172 -13.88 1.21 -16.69
C ASN A 172 -12.55 0.50 -16.97
N THR A 173 -11.56 0.56 -16.06
CA THR A 173 -10.30 -0.17 -16.22
C THR A 173 -10.59 -1.67 -16.36
N PRO A 174 -10.15 -2.34 -17.43
CA PRO A 174 -10.39 -3.76 -17.64
C PRO A 174 -9.83 -4.61 -16.51
N GLU A 175 -10.58 -5.63 -16.14
CA GLU A 175 -10.11 -6.62 -15.18
C GLU A 175 -9.06 -7.53 -15.82
N PRO A 176 -7.94 -7.86 -15.15
CA PRO A 176 -6.94 -8.81 -15.63
C PRO A 176 -7.41 -10.26 -15.42
N LYS A 177 -8.35 -10.70 -16.26
CA LYS A 177 -9.10 -11.97 -16.12
C LYS A 177 -8.17 -13.18 -16.00
N GLU A 178 -7.15 -13.28 -16.85
CA GLU A 178 -6.22 -14.41 -16.88
C GLU A 178 -5.37 -14.46 -15.61
N LEU A 179 -4.82 -13.31 -15.19
CA LEU A 179 -4.04 -13.19 -13.96
C LEU A 179 -4.88 -13.59 -12.73
N PHE A 180 -6.11 -13.12 -12.66
CA PHE A 180 -7.02 -13.42 -11.55
C PHE A 180 -7.51 -14.87 -11.57
N ALA A 181 -7.75 -15.45 -12.74
CA ALA A 181 -8.08 -16.87 -12.85
C ALA A 181 -6.92 -17.77 -12.40
N ALA A 182 -5.69 -17.42 -12.78
CA ALA A 182 -4.49 -18.14 -12.33
C ALA A 182 -4.27 -18.04 -10.81
N ALA A 183 -4.51 -16.85 -10.24
CA ALA A 183 -4.43 -16.64 -8.80
C ALA A 183 -5.48 -17.48 -8.05
N ARG A 184 -6.74 -17.44 -8.52
CA ARG A 184 -7.84 -18.21 -7.92
C ARG A 184 -7.56 -19.71 -7.92
N ALA A 185 -7.07 -20.25 -9.03
CA ALA A 185 -6.72 -21.67 -9.13
C ALA A 185 -5.65 -22.13 -8.13
N LYS A 186 -4.83 -21.20 -7.63
CA LYS A 186 -3.84 -21.52 -6.58
C LYS A 186 -4.48 -21.68 -5.21
N TYR A 187 -5.24 -20.68 -4.74
CA TYR A 187 -5.80 -20.73 -3.38
C TYR A 187 -6.99 -21.70 -3.25
N GLU A 188 -7.79 -21.94 -4.31
CA GLU A 188 -8.85 -22.95 -4.29
C GLU A 188 -8.31 -24.38 -4.18
N LYS A 189 -7.09 -24.66 -4.66
CA LYS A 189 -6.44 -25.97 -4.46
C LYS A 189 -5.94 -26.16 -3.03
N ASP A 190 -5.56 -25.10 -2.35
CA ASP A 190 -5.06 -25.16 -0.99
C ASP A 190 -6.19 -25.31 0.05
N ASP A 191 -7.38 -24.79 -0.22
CA ASP A 191 -8.58 -24.97 0.60
C ASP A 191 -9.15 -26.41 0.54
N ALA A 192 -8.75 -27.20 -0.45
CA ALA A 192 -9.18 -28.57 -0.61
C ALA A 192 -8.35 -29.60 0.21
N ARG A 193 -7.46 -29.14 1.07
CA ARG A 193 -6.65 -29.93 2.00
C ARG A 193 -7.12 -29.73 3.43
#